data_bd8a301b2941a85891b84462d5b7d29d
#
_entry.id   bd8a301b2941a85891b84462d5b7d29d
#
_cell.length_a   1.000
_cell.length_b   1.000
_cell.length_c   1.000
_cell.angle_alpha   90.00
_cell.angle_beta   90.00
_cell.angle_gamma   90.00
#
_symmetry.space_group_name_H-M   'P 1'
#
loop_
_entity.id
_entity.type
_entity.pdbx_description
1 polymer ?
#
loop_
_entity_poly.entity_id
_entity_poly.type
_entity_poly.pdbx_seq_one_letter_code
_entity_poly.pdbx_strand_id
1 'polypeptide(L)' 'MSQADATLTIRTSKTLKKEVGKILSQLGLNHSSAVNMFYHQVLA' A
#
# COMPACT_ATOMS: atom_id res chain seq x y z
N MET A 1 -13.67 11.81 -7.39
CA MET A 1 -13.39 10.43 -7.44
C MET A 1 -12.02 10.16 -8.04
N SER A 2 -11.29 9.36 -7.37
CA SER A 2 -9.92 9.09 -7.77
C SER A 2 -9.88 7.94 -8.77
N GLN A 3 -9.16 8.11 -9.85
CA GLN A 3 -8.91 7.06 -10.82
C GLN A 3 -7.46 6.66 -10.77
N ALA A 4 -7.23 5.37 -10.73
CA ALA A 4 -5.88 4.87 -10.82
C ALA A 4 -5.50 4.85 -12.30
N ASP A 5 -4.80 5.86 -12.74
CA ASP A 5 -4.36 5.94 -14.13
C ASP A 5 -2.88 5.62 -14.28
N ALA A 6 -2.26 5.12 -13.21
CA ALA A 6 -0.88 4.68 -13.24
C ALA A 6 -0.73 3.48 -12.32
N THR A 7 0.17 2.58 -12.67
CA THR A 7 0.42 1.38 -11.88
C THR A 7 1.83 1.42 -11.33
N LEU A 8 1.97 1.07 -10.07
CA LEU A 8 3.25 1.00 -9.39
C LEU A 8 3.53 -0.44 -9.02
N THR A 9 4.66 -0.96 -9.49
CA THR A 9 5.08 -2.32 -9.17
C THR A 9 6.27 -2.26 -8.23
N ILE A 10 6.16 -2.93 -7.09
CA ILE A 10 7.17 -2.87 -6.05
C ILE A 10 7.64 -4.27 -5.73
N ARG A 11 8.96 -4.43 -5.59
CA ARG A 11 9.55 -5.68 -5.13
C ARG A 11 9.70 -5.66 -3.63
N THR A 12 9.32 -6.75 -3.01
CA THR A 12 9.50 -6.90 -1.57
C THR A 12 9.57 -8.39 -1.27
N SER A 13 9.94 -8.74 -0.05
CA SER A 13 10.01 -10.14 0.31
C SER A 13 8.61 -10.71 0.45
N LYS A 14 8.48 -11.99 0.13
CA LYS A 14 7.20 -12.68 0.22
C LYS A 14 6.67 -12.65 1.66
N THR A 15 7.56 -12.88 2.60
CA THR A 15 7.20 -12.89 4.02
C THR A 15 6.73 -11.53 4.49
N LEU A 16 7.47 -10.49 4.14
CA LEU A 16 7.11 -9.13 4.53
C LEU A 16 5.75 -8.74 3.96
N LYS A 17 5.54 -9.04 2.69
CA LYS A 17 4.27 -8.72 2.04
C LYS A 17 3.11 -9.40 2.76
N LYS A 18 3.28 -10.66 3.11
CA LYS A 18 2.24 -11.44 3.77
C LYS A 18 1.94 -10.91 5.17
N GLU A 19 2.98 -10.65 5.94
CA GLU A 19 2.81 -10.17 7.31
C GLU A 19 2.17 -8.79 7.35
N VAL A 20 2.64 -7.90 6.51
CA VAL A 20 2.07 -6.56 6.42
C VAL A 20 0.62 -6.63 5.92
N GLY A 21 0.36 -7.50 4.96
CA GLY A 21 -0.99 -7.67 4.44
C GLY A 21 -2.00 -8.07 5.49
N LYS A 22 -1.59 -8.94 6.41
CA LYS A 22 -2.46 -9.35 7.51
C LYS A 22 -2.84 -8.17 8.38
N ILE A 23 -1.86 -7.36 8.73
CA ILE A 23 -2.09 -6.20 9.60
C ILE A 23 -2.95 -5.16 8.89
N LEU A 24 -2.64 -4.89 7.63
CA LEU A 24 -3.42 -3.94 6.84
C LEU A 24 -4.88 -4.38 6.75
N SER A 25 -5.11 -5.67 6.54
CA SER A 25 -6.45 -6.19 6.44
C SER A 25 -7.23 -5.97 7.73
N GLN A 26 -6.57 -6.13 8.88
CA GLN A 26 -7.19 -5.89 10.18
C GLN A 26 -7.58 -4.42 10.34
N LEU A 27 -6.85 -3.54 9.68
CA LEU A 27 -7.12 -2.10 9.74
C LEU A 27 -8.10 -1.65 8.66
N GLY A 28 -8.59 -2.56 7.84
CA GLY A 28 -9.48 -2.21 6.74
C GLY A 28 -8.74 -1.59 5.57
N LEU A 29 -7.44 -1.85 5.46
CA LEU A 29 -6.61 -1.28 4.41
C LEU A 29 -6.10 -2.37 3.48
N ASN A 30 -5.39 -1.97 2.44
CA ASN A 30 -4.69 -2.88 1.55
C ASN A 30 -3.35 -2.25 1.18
N HIS A 31 -2.56 -2.98 0.38
CA HIS A 31 -1.22 -2.49 0.03
C HIS A 31 -1.27 -1.18 -0.76
N SER A 32 -2.22 -1.04 -1.68
CA SER A 32 -2.35 0.20 -2.45
C SER A 32 -2.63 1.38 -1.55
N SER A 33 -3.56 1.21 -0.61
CA SER A 33 -3.90 2.26 0.35
C SER A 33 -2.69 2.67 1.17
N ALA A 34 -1.92 1.67 1.64
CA ALA A 34 -0.75 1.93 2.46
C ALA A 34 0.30 2.73 1.71
N VAL A 35 0.57 2.34 0.45
CA VAL A 35 1.55 3.05 -0.37
C VAL A 35 1.09 4.49 -0.61
N ASN A 36 -0.18 4.69 -0.94
CA ASN A 36 -0.69 6.02 -1.20
C ASN A 36 -0.64 6.90 0.05
N MET A 37 -0.93 6.33 1.21
CA MET A 37 -0.83 7.07 2.46
C MET A 37 0.59 7.56 2.69
N PHE A 38 1.59 6.70 2.46
CA PHE A 38 2.98 7.08 2.62
C PHE A 38 3.37 8.17 1.61
N TYR A 39 2.91 8.02 0.38
CA TYR A 39 3.22 9.00 -0.66
C TYR A 39 2.65 10.38 -0.33
N HIS A 40 1.46 10.42 0.24
CA HIS A 40 0.90 11.70 0.69
C HIS A 40 1.73 12.34 1.78
N GLN A 41 2.30 11.53 2.65
CA GLN A 41 3.21 12.05 3.68
C GLN A 41 4.47 12.64 3.05
N VAL A 42 5.00 12.01 2.02
CA VAL A 42 6.18 12.51 1.33
C VAL A 42 5.92 13.88 0.72
N LEU A 43 4.71 14.07 0.20
CA LEU A 43 4.33 15.35 -0.41
C LEU A 43 4.07 16.46 0.61
N ALA A 44 3.74 16.10 1.82
CA ALA A 44 3.34 17.07 2.85
C ALA A 44 4.49 18.00 3.27
#